data_1505f2ab8715d6ecdd9170002f18567e
#
_entry.id   1505f2ab8715d6ecdd9170002f18567e
#
_cell.length_a   1.000
_cell.length_b   1.000
_cell.length_c   1.000
_cell.angle_alpha   90.00
_cell.angle_beta   90.00
_cell.angle_gamma   90.00
#
_symmetry.space_group_name_H-M   'P 1'
#
loop_
_entity.id
_entity.type
_entity.pdbx_description
1 polymer ?
#
loop_
_entity_poly.entity_id
_entity_poly.type
_entity_poly.pdbx_seq_one_letter_code
_entity_poly.pdbx_strand_id
1 'polypeptide(L)'
;MAGHQGGEGEALRPPLPDPTELTAAERRELVQRALAQAEELRRAKRHKEAIDLLVDLLRYGEEKATIYFRLGNVYFDAGDLSRAEYAYRRAIQEDPRHASAHHNLGVVYRKQGKIAESVKMLKKARRLEMRYPRPVELTPEQKRTLWRLAWPMMLVPFLLVALFFLLAWLVGRLT
;
A
#
# COMPACT_ATOMS: atom_id res chain seq x y z
N MET A 1 -25.44 -46.42 -0.61
CA MET A 1 -24.41 -46.06 0.38
C MET A 1 -23.33 -45.25 -0.35
N ALA A 2 -23.45 -43.95 -0.36
CA ALA A 2 -22.46 -43.05 -0.92
C ALA A 2 -21.78 -42.35 0.26
N GLY A 3 -20.53 -42.74 0.51
CA GLY A 3 -19.70 -42.17 1.58
C GLY A 3 -19.40 -40.71 1.32
N HIS A 4 -19.79 -39.88 2.25
CA HIS A 4 -19.45 -38.48 2.35
C HIS A 4 -17.99 -38.42 2.78
N GLN A 5 -17.06 -38.28 1.81
CA GLN A 5 -15.68 -37.91 2.11
C GLN A 5 -15.66 -36.42 2.41
N GLY A 6 -15.90 -36.08 3.68
CA GLY A 6 -15.71 -34.73 4.23
C GLY A 6 -14.24 -34.38 4.22
N GLY A 7 -13.94 -33.14 3.77
CA GLY A 7 -12.64 -32.57 3.53
C GLY A 7 -11.60 -32.72 4.63
N GLU A 8 -10.61 -33.51 4.34
CA GLU A 8 -9.32 -33.48 5.02
C GLU A 8 -8.54 -32.28 4.47
N GLY A 9 -8.18 -31.33 5.34
CA GLY A 9 -7.21 -30.30 5.00
C GLY A 9 -7.52 -28.86 5.39
N GLU A 10 -8.52 -28.59 6.22
CA GLU A 10 -8.62 -27.29 6.87
C GLU A 10 -7.63 -27.27 8.05
N ALA A 11 -6.36 -26.94 7.79
CA ALA A 11 -5.42 -26.65 8.85
C ALA A 11 -5.98 -25.46 9.62
N LEU A 12 -6.70 -25.76 10.71
CA LEU A 12 -7.30 -24.79 11.64
C LEU A 12 -6.17 -23.88 12.13
N ARG A 13 -6.10 -22.66 11.56
CA ARG A 13 -5.25 -21.62 12.12
C ARG A 13 -5.63 -21.44 13.59
N PRO A 14 -4.67 -21.42 14.52
CA PRO A 14 -4.99 -21.15 15.91
C PRO A 14 -5.80 -19.84 16.01
N PRO A 15 -6.83 -19.80 16.86
CA PRO A 15 -7.63 -18.59 17.03
C PRO A 15 -6.74 -17.44 17.48
N LEU A 16 -7.03 -16.26 16.97
CA LEU A 16 -6.34 -15.05 17.41
C LEU A 16 -6.73 -14.77 18.89
N PRO A 17 -5.80 -14.25 19.71
CA PRO A 17 -6.05 -13.96 21.12
C PRO A 17 -7.20 -12.97 21.30
N ASP A 18 -7.80 -12.93 22.49
CA ASP A 18 -8.87 -11.95 22.77
C ASP A 18 -8.31 -10.53 22.74
N PRO A 19 -8.94 -9.58 22.04
CA PRO A 19 -8.50 -8.18 22.02
C PRO A 19 -8.44 -7.53 23.39
N THR A 20 -9.23 -8.00 24.35
CA THR A 20 -9.30 -7.43 25.71
C THR A 20 -8.10 -7.82 26.57
N GLU A 21 -7.42 -8.91 26.25
CA GLU A 21 -6.25 -9.40 26.96
C GLU A 21 -4.95 -8.72 26.49
N LEU A 22 -5.01 -7.95 25.40
CA LEU A 22 -3.85 -7.32 24.77
C LEU A 22 -3.79 -5.83 25.08
N THR A 23 -2.59 -5.32 25.29
CA THR A 23 -2.32 -3.88 25.28
C THR A 23 -2.54 -3.28 23.90
N ALA A 24 -2.68 -1.96 23.81
CA ALA A 24 -2.83 -1.26 22.53
C ALA A 24 -1.60 -1.48 21.60
N ALA A 25 -0.41 -1.60 22.15
CA ALA A 25 0.81 -1.86 21.39
C ALA A 25 0.81 -3.27 20.79
N GLU A 26 0.48 -4.27 21.61
CA GLU A 26 0.39 -5.69 21.19
C GLU A 26 -0.70 -5.89 20.14
N ARG A 27 -1.87 -5.24 20.28
CA ARG A 27 -2.93 -5.28 19.27
C ARG A 27 -2.44 -4.74 17.94
N ARG A 28 -1.76 -3.59 17.91
CA ARG A 28 -1.23 -3.01 16.67
C ARG A 28 -0.21 -3.92 16.02
N GLU A 29 0.72 -4.45 16.79
CA GLU A 29 1.74 -5.35 16.26
C GLU A 29 1.13 -6.64 15.69
N LEU A 30 0.16 -7.23 16.41
CA LEU A 30 -0.59 -8.40 15.95
C LEU A 30 -1.31 -8.10 14.63
N VAL A 31 -2.04 -6.97 14.56
CA VAL A 31 -2.77 -6.57 13.35
C VAL A 31 -1.82 -6.37 12.18
N GLN A 32 -0.66 -5.73 12.38
CA GLN A 32 0.34 -5.53 11.31
C GLN A 32 0.90 -6.86 10.80
N ARG A 33 1.26 -7.78 11.70
CA ARG A 33 1.73 -9.13 11.31
C ARG A 33 0.66 -9.91 10.55
N ALA A 34 -0.57 -9.87 11.03
CA ALA A 34 -1.68 -10.58 10.39
C ALA A 34 -2.07 -9.95 9.04
N LEU A 35 -1.94 -8.62 8.87
CA LEU A 35 -2.11 -7.96 7.56
C LEU A 35 -1.05 -8.42 6.55
N ALA A 36 0.20 -8.61 6.98
CA ALA A 36 1.25 -9.15 6.12
C ALA A 36 0.94 -10.61 5.73
N GLN A 37 0.52 -11.45 6.68
CA GLN A 37 0.11 -12.82 6.42
C GLN A 37 -1.09 -12.90 5.45
N ALA A 38 -2.10 -12.03 5.62
CA ALA A 38 -3.24 -11.98 4.70
C ALA A 38 -2.82 -11.64 3.26
N GLU A 39 -1.82 -10.79 3.09
CA GLU A 39 -1.26 -10.47 1.78
C GLU A 39 -0.52 -11.68 1.16
N GLU A 40 0.21 -12.44 1.96
CA GLU A 40 0.84 -13.69 1.51
C GLU A 40 -0.19 -14.73 1.09
N LEU A 41 -1.24 -14.93 1.89
CA LEU A 41 -2.38 -15.81 1.55
C LEU A 41 -3.06 -15.38 0.25
N ARG A 42 -3.28 -14.07 0.05
CA ARG A 42 -3.84 -13.53 -1.18
C ARG A 42 -2.96 -13.85 -2.40
N ARG A 43 -1.64 -13.65 -2.27
CA ARG A 43 -0.66 -13.98 -3.35
C ARG A 43 -0.62 -15.46 -3.64
N ALA A 44 -0.76 -16.30 -2.62
CA ALA A 44 -0.88 -17.74 -2.76
C ALA A 44 -2.25 -18.21 -3.28
N LYS A 45 -3.17 -17.27 -3.59
CA LYS A 45 -4.57 -17.52 -4.02
C LYS A 45 -5.42 -18.27 -2.99
N ARG A 46 -5.01 -18.30 -1.74
CA ARG A 46 -5.75 -18.85 -0.60
C ARG A 46 -6.78 -17.83 -0.09
N HIS A 47 -7.72 -17.47 -0.99
CA HIS A 47 -8.63 -16.34 -0.78
C HIS A 47 -9.53 -16.52 0.45
N LYS A 48 -10.07 -17.73 0.67
CA LYS A 48 -10.93 -18.00 1.84
C LYS A 48 -10.19 -17.69 3.14
N GLU A 49 -9.00 -18.22 3.31
CA GLU A 49 -8.20 -18.03 4.52
C GLU A 49 -7.77 -16.57 4.73
N ALA A 50 -7.45 -15.89 3.65
CA ALA A 50 -7.16 -14.44 3.71
C ALA A 50 -8.39 -13.64 4.18
N ILE A 51 -9.58 -13.97 3.69
CA ILE A 51 -10.84 -13.33 4.10
C ILE A 51 -11.12 -13.60 5.57
N ASP A 52 -11.06 -14.86 6.00
CA ASP A 52 -11.34 -15.26 7.38
C ASP A 52 -10.39 -14.55 8.35
N LEU A 53 -9.08 -14.48 8.00
CA LEU A 53 -8.09 -13.74 8.78
C LEU A 53 -8.42 -12.25 8.88
N LEU A 54 -8.74 -11.61 7.75
CA LEU A 54 -9.02 -10.18 7.71
C LEU A 54 -10.33 -9.82 8.43
N VAL A 55 -11.36 -10.68 8.34
CA VAL A 55 -12.61 -10.49 9.07
C VAL A 55 -12.38 -10.58 10.57
N ASP A 56 -11.60 -11.56 11.04
CA ASP A 56 -11.24 -11.69 12.46
C ASP A 56 -10.51 -10.44 12.98
N LEU A 57 -9.67 -9.82 12.15
CA LEU A 57 -8.93 -8.63 12.54
C LEU A 57 -9.82 -7.39 12.82
N LEU A 58 -11.02 -7.33 12.26
CA LEU A 58 -11.92 -6.19 12.48
C LEU A 58 -12.33 -6.03 13.94
N ARG A 59 -12.32 -7.11 14.72
CA ARG A 59 -12.67 -7.09 16.16
C ARG A 59 -11.65 -6.33 17.02
N TYR A 60 -10.42 -6.15 16.53
CA TYR A 60 -9.37 -5.41 17.25
C TYR A 60 -9.55 -3.90 17.18
N GLY A 61 -10.38 -3.40 16.28
CA GLY A 61 -10.67 -1.97 16.15
C GLY A 61 -9.55 -1.13 15.51
N GLU A 62 -8.38 -1.71 15.31
CA GLU A 62 -7.20 -1.06 14.74
C GLU A 62 -7.21 -1.18 13.20
N GLU A 63 -6.62 -0.20 12.51
CA GLU A 63 -6.35 -0.27 11.05
C GLU A 63 -7.55 -0.64 10.16
N LYS A 64 -8.79 -0.29 10.57
CA LYS A 64 -10.02 -0.71 9.85
C LYS A 64 -10.00 -0.37 8.37
N ALA A 65 -9.53 0.83 8.02
CA ALA A 65 -9.41 1.25 6.62
C ALA A 65 -8.51 0.31 5.82
N THR A 66 -7.36 -0.06 6.39
CA THR A 66 -6.39 -0.97 5.77
C THR A 66 -6.96 -2.38 5.66
N ILE A 67 -7.65 -2.88 6.70
CA ILE A 67 -8.27 -4.21 6.70
C ILE A 67 -9.33 -4.29 5.60
N TYR A 68 -10.26 -3.32 5.54
CA TYR A 68 -11.27 -3.28 4.48
C TYR A 68 -10.67 -3.15 3.08
N PHE A 69 -9.60 -2.37 2.93
CA PHE A 69 -8.89 -2.28 1.66
C PHE A 69 -8.29 -3.63 1.24
N ARG A 70 -7.67 -4.37 2.17
CA ARG A 70 -7.13 -5.72 1.91
C ARG A 70 -8.24 -6.71 1.58
N LEU A 71 -9.37 -6.69 2.30
CA LEU A 71 -10.57 -7.48 1.96
C LEU A 71 -11.04 -7.19 0.52
N GLY A 72 -11.10 -5.91 0.13
CA GLY A 72 -11.42 -5.51 -1.23
C GLY A 72 -10.48 -6.12 -2.26
N ASN A 73 -9.18 -6.14 -1.99
CA ASN A 73 -8.19 -6.74 -2.88
C ASN A 73 -8.40 -8.27 -3.01
N VAL A 74 -8.65 -8.96 -1.90
CA VAL A 74 -8.89 -10.42 -1.91
C VAL A 74 -10.16 -10.75 -2.69
N TYR A 75 -11.27 -10.04 -2.45
CA TYR A 75 -12.51 -10.24 -3.18
C TYR A 75 -12.37 -9.94 -4.68
N PHE A 76 -11.62 -8.88 -5.01
CA PHE A 76 -11.35 -8.53 -6.40
C PHE A 76 -10.57 -9.63 -7.13
N ASP A 77 -9.53 -10.19 -6.49
CA ASP A 77 -8.72 -11.27 -7.04
C ASP A 77 -9.52 -12.58 -7.13
N ALA A 78 -10.47 -12.81 -6.21
CA ALA A 78 -11.43 -13.92 -6.26
C ALA A 78 -12.53 -13.73 -7.32
N GLY A 79 -12.60 -12.57 -7.99
CA GLY A 79 -13.62 -12.25 -9.00
C GLY A 79 -14.96 -11.76 -8.43
N ASP A 80 -15.10 -11.65 -7.10
CA ASP A 80 -16.32 -11.16 -6.47
C ASP A 80 -16.33 -9.62 -6.43
N LEU A 81 -16.75 -9.04 -7.56
CA LEU A 81 -16.78 -7.59 -7.71
C LEU A 81 -17.76 -6.90 -6.76
N SER A 82 -18.83 -7.58 -6.35
CA SER A 82 -19.83 -7.02 -5.44
C SER A 82 -19.27 -6.85 -4.04
N ARG A 83 -18.63 -7.90 -3.49
CA ARG A 83 -17.97 -7.83 -2.19
C ARG A 83 -16.75 -6.94 -2.22
N ALA A 84 -16.00 -6.89 -3.34
CA ALA A 84 -14.91 -5.95 -3.52
C ALA A 84 -15.37 -4.49 -3.48
N GLU A 85 -16.48 -4.14 -4.18
CA GLU A 85 -17.10 -2.82 -4.11
C GLU A 85 -17.44 -2.45 -2.66
N TYR A 86 -18.15 -3.33 -1.96
CA TYR A 86 -18.52 -3.10 -0.57
C TYR A 86 -17.30 -2.83 0.31
N ALA A 87 -16.27 -3.67 0.24
CA ALA A 87 -15.09 -3.56 1.07
C ALA A 87 -14.31 -2.26 0.78
N TYR A 88 -14.11 -1.88 -0.49
CA TYR A 88 -13.45 -0.61 -0.81
C TYR A 88 -14.27 0.61 -0.35
N ARG A 89 -15.60 0.56 -0.44
CA ARG A 89 -16.45 1.63 0.09
C ARG A 89 -16.32 1.75 1.61
N ARG A 90 -16.25 0.63 2.33
CA ARG A 90 -15.98 0.62 3.77
C ARG A 90 -14.61 1.20 4.10
N ALA A 91 -13.56 0.83 3.34
CA ALA A 91 -12.23 1.41 3.51
C ALA A 91 -12.25 2.95 3.36
N ILE A 92 -13.01 3.47 2.37
CA ILE A 92 -13.17 4.91 2.14
C ILE A 92 -13.99 5.59 3.26
N GLN A 93 -14.94 4.90 3.87
CA GLN A 93 -15.69 5.42 5.01
C GLN A 93 -14.80 5.57 6.25
N GLU A 94 -13.92 4.61 6.50
CA GLU A 94 -12.97 4.65 7.62
C GLU A 94 -11.84 5.68 7.36
N ASP A 95 -11.33 5.76 6.12
CA ASP A 95 -10.37 6.78 5.69
C ASP A 95 -10.76 7.39 4.33
N PRO A 96 -11.42 8.56 4.33
CA PRO A 96 -11.78 9.27 3.10
C PRO A 96 -10.60 9.71 2.22
N ARG A 97 -9.38 9.69 2.76
CA ARG A 97 -8.14 10.05 2.04
C ARG A 97 -7.41 8.84 1.47
N HIS A 98 -7.94 7.64 1.63
CA HIS A 98 -7.32 6.41 1.14
C HIS A 98 -7.33 6.34 -0.40
N ALA A 99 -6.34 6.97 -1.03
CA ALA A 99 -6.26 7.12 -2.49
C ALA A 99 -6.38 5.78 -3.23
N SER A 100 -5.66 4.74 -2.75
CA SER A 100 -5.71 3.40 -3.37
C SER A 100 -7.10 2.75 -3.29
N ALA A 101 -7.87 2.97 -2.21
CA ALA A 101 -9.23 2.45 -2.13
C ALA A 101 -10.15 3.13 -3.15
N HIS A 102 -10.02 4.45 -3.34
CA HIS A 102 -10.72 5.16 -4.42
C HIS A 102 -10.32 4.65 -5.79
N HIS A 103 -9.02 4.42 -6.03
CA HIS A 103 -8.52 3.88 -7.30
C HIS A 103 -9.13 2.51 -7.59
N ASN A 104 -9.00 1.56 -6.65
CA ASN A 104 -9.47 0.19 -6.83
C ASN A 104 -10.99 0.11 -6.95
N LEU A 105 -11.74 0.94 -6.21
CA LEU A 105 -13.19 1.08 -6.40
C LEU A 105 -13.53 1.56 -7.82
N GLY A 106 -12.76 2.52 -8.36
CA GLY A 106 -12.90 2.95 -9.75
C GLY A 106 -12.66 1.82 -10.76
N VAL A 107 -11.68 0.94 -10.50
CA VAL A 107 -11.42 -0.24 -11.32
C VAL A 107 -12.57 -1.24 -11.24
N VAL A 108 -13.12 -1.49 -10.03
CA VAL A 108 -14.30 -2.34 -9.84
C VAL A 108 -15.47 -1.80 -10.64
N TYR A 109 -15.80 -0.52 -10.54
CA TYR A 109 -16.89 0.11 -11.29
C TYR A 109 -16.72 -0.04 -12.80
N ARG A 110 -15.49 0.11 -13.32
CA ARG A 110 -15.22 -0.13 -14.74
C ARG A 110 -15.53 -1.56 -15.15
N LYS A 111 -15.13 -2.55 -14.34
CA LYS A 111 -15.44 -3.97 -14.60
C LYS A 111 -16.94 -4.28 -14.54
N GLN A 112 -17.70 -3.53 -13.75
CA GLN A 112 -19.16 -3.62 -13.66
C GLN A 112 -19.90 -2.83 -14.76
N GLY A 113 -19.18 -2.12 -15.65
CA GLY A 113 -19.79 -1.25 -16.68
C GLY A 113 -20.26 0.11 -16.16
N LYS A 114 -20.05 0.44 -14.88
CA LYS A 114 -20.40 1.73 -14.25
C LYS A 114 -19.35 2.79 -14.57
N ILE A 115 -19.32 3.26 -15.83
CA ILE A 115 -18.20 4.08 -16.34
C ILE A 115 -18.14 5.46 -15.68
N ALA A 116 -19.29 6.11 -15.48
CA ALA A 116 -19.33 7.44 -14.85
C ALA A 116 -18.78 7.43 -13.41
N GLU A 117 -19.19 6.43 -12.63
CA GLU A 117 -18.73 6.20 -11.26
C GLU A 117 -17.23 5.87 -11.23
N SER A 118 -16.76 5.05 -12.16
CA SER A 118 -15.35 4.73 -12.34
C SER A 118 -14.52 5.99 -12.54
N VAL A 119 -14.88 6.83 -13.50
CA VAL A 119 -14.18 8.10 -13.79
C VAL A 119 -14.16 9.01 -12.56
N LYS A 120 -15.28 9.11 -11.84
CA LYS A 120 -15.37 9.92 -10.60
C LYS A 120 -14.39 9.43 -9.55
N MET A 121 -14.31 8.11 -9.31
CA MET A 121 -13.42 7.52 -8.30
C MET A 121 -11.96 7.66 -8.70
N LEU A 122 -11.59 7.42 -9.97
CA LEU A 122 -10.22 7.56 -10.46
C LEU A 122 -9.73 9.02 -10.39
N LYS A 123 -10.57 9.99 -10.74
CA LYS A 123 -10.25 11.43 -10.56
C LYS A 123 -10.03 11.79 -9.10
N LYS A 124 -10.84 11.22 -8.19
CA LYS A 124 -10.68 11.44 -6.74
C LYS A 124 -9.37 10.84 -6.24
N ALA A 125 -9.05 9.62 -6.62
CA ALA A 125 -7.80 8.96 -6.27
C ALA A 125 -6.58 9.79 -6.69
N ARG A 126 -6.53 10.18 -7.98
CA ARG A 126 -5.44 11.02 -8.51
C ARG A 126 -5.28 12.35 -7.76
N ARG A 127 -6.40 13.01 -7.41
CA ARG A 127 -6.36 14.26 -6.63
C ARG A 127 -5.78 14.02 -5.23
N LEU A 128 -6.14 12.92 -4.58
CA LEU A 128 -5.62 12.57 -3.28
C LEU A 128 -4.12 12.25 -3.33
N GLU A 129 -3.66 11.49 -4.34
CA GLU A 129 -2.25 11.18 -4.54
C GLU A 129 -1.40 12.44 -4.75
N MET A 130 -1.91 13.40 -5.57
CA MET A 130 -1.21 14.68 -5.77
C MET A 130 -1.19 15.54 -4.51
N ARG A 131 -2.24 15.51 -3.70
CA ARG A 131 -2.35 16.35 -2.49
C ARG A 131 -1.62 15.75 -1.29
N TYR A 132 -1.54 14.42 -1.23
CA TYR A 132 -0.94 13.65 -0.15
C TYR A 132 -0.01 12.58 -0.75
N PRO A 133 1.11 13.01 -1.36
CA PRO A 133 2.05 12.05 -1.95
C PRO A 133 2.60 11.14 -0.85
N ARG A 134 2.66 9.85 -1.14
CA ARG A 134 3.31 8.92 -0.23
C ARG A 134 4.81 9.21 -0.24
N PRO A 135 5.46 9.24 0.93
CA PRO A 135 6.91 9.32 0.97
C PRO A 135 7.49 8.11 0.22
N VAL A 136 8.38 8.38 -0.72
CA VAL A 136 9.12 7.33 -1.41
C VAL A 136 10.20 6.84 -0.46
N GLU A 137 9.99 5.68 0.14
CA GLU A 137 11.02 5.00 0.92
C GLU A 137 12.06 4.40 -0.04
N LEU A 138 13.14 5.14 -0.23
CA LEU A 138 14.27 4.64 -1.02
C LEU A 138 15.03 3.60 -0.20
N THR A 139 15.34 2.47 -0.84
CA THR A 139 16.22 1.47 -0.23
C THR A 139 17.61 2.07 0.02
N PRO A 140 18.39 1.52 0.99
CA PRO A 140 19.75 2.00 1.24
C PRO A 140 20.62 2.00 -0.02
N GLU A 141 20.43 1.02 -0.90
CA GLU A 141 21.15 0.94 -2.19
C GLU A 141 20.75 2.04 -3.15
N GLN A 142 19.44 2.33 -3.26
CA GLN A 142 18.94 3.44 -4.08
C GLN A 142 19.44 4.79 -3.57
N LYS A 143 19.46 4.98 -2.24
CA LYS A 143 20.05 6.17 -1.62
C LYS A 143 21.53 6.32 -1.98
N ARG A 144 22.33 5.25 -1.87
CA ARG A 144 23.75 5.26 -2.24
C ARG A 144 23.95 5.61 -3.72
N THR A 145 23.15 5.02 -4.60
CA THR A 145 23.23 5.28 -6.06
C THR A 145 22.89 6.75 -6.36
N LEU A 146 21.84 7.30 -5.77
CA LEU A 146 21.48 8.70 -5.92
C LEU A 146 22.58 9.63 -5.41
N TRP A 147 23.16 9.34 -4.24
CA TRP A 147 24.28 10.12 -3.70
C TRP A 147 25.50 10.08 -4.62
N ARG A 148 25.86 8.91 -5.18
CA ARG A 148 26.97 8.77 -6.13
C ARG A 148 26.76 9.58 -7.41
N LEU A 149 25.52 9.72 -7.87
CA LEU A 149 25.18 10.53 -9.05
C LEU A 149 25.06 12.03 -8.71
N ALA A 150 24.54 12.39 -7.54
CA ALA A 150 24.34 13.77 -7.13
C ALA A 150 25.64 14.45 -6.67
N TRP A 151 26.55 13.70 -6.04
CA TRP A 151 27.81 14.24 -5.51
C TRP A 151 28.63 15.05 -6.54
N PRO A 152 28.91 14.54 -7.77
CA PRO A 152 29.70 15.32 -8.72
C PRO A 152 28.96 16.56 -9.20
N MET A 153 27.62 16.55 -9.28
CA MET A 153 26.85 17.74 -9.66
C MET A 153 26.94 18.86 -8.62
N MET A 154 27.10 18.54 -7.34
CA MET A 154 27.31 19.54 -6.30
C MET A 154 28.67 20.23 -6.41
N LEU A 155 29.67 19.62 -7.04
CA LEU A 155 31.00 20.21 -7.25
C LEU A 155 31.05 21.18 -8.43
N VAL A 156 30.13 21.07 -9.40
CA VAL A 156 30.13 21.90 -10.62
C VAL A 156 30.13 23.40 -10.32
N PRO A 157 29.28 23.95 -9.45
CA PRO A 157 29.32 25.39 -9.15
C PRO A 157 30.66 25.84 -8.50
N PHE A 158 31.26 25.01 -7.66
CA PHE A 158 32.55 25.30 -7.05
C PHE A 158 33.69 25.29 -8.09
N LEU A 159 33.66 24.35 -9.04
CA LEU A 159 34.62 24.29 -10.13
C LEU A 159 34.49 25.50 -11.07
N LEU A 160 33.26 25.94 -11.34
CA LEU A 160 33.04 27.17 -12.16
C LEU A 160 33.57 28.42 -11.46
N VAL A 161 33.34 28.54 -10.17
CA VAL A 161 33.88 29.68 -9.37
C VAL A 161 35.41 29.63 -9.33
N ALA A 162 36.01 28.48 -9.09
CA ALA A 162 37.46 28.29 -9.10
C ALA A 162 38.06 28.64 -10.47
N LEU A 163 37.42 28.18 -11.55
CA LEU A 163 37.83 28.50 -12.92
C LEU A 163 37.77 30.00 -13.19
N PHE A 164 36.70 30.69 -12.74
CA PHE A 164 36.55 32.12 -12.88
C PHE A 164 37.69 32.86 -12.20
N PHE A 165 38.03 32.53 -10.95
CA PHE A 165 39.14 33.14 -10.23
C PHE A 165 40.51 32.86 -10.87
N LEU A 166 40.69 31.64 -11.38
CA LEU A 166 41.92 31.27 -12.10
C LEU A 166 42.11 32.12 -13.36
N LEU A 167 41.05 32.27 -14.16
CA LEU A 167 41.05 33.10 -15.37
C LEU A 167 41.29 34.57 -15.04
N ALA A 168 40.63 35.12 -14.00
CA ALA A 168 40.84 36.50 -13.56
C ALA A 168 42.28 36.73 -13.11
N TRP A 169 42.89 35.79 -12.37
CA TRP A 169 44.28 35.86 -11.95
C TRP A 169 45.23 35.79 -13.15
N LEU A 170 44.94 34.95 -14.15
CA LEU A 170 45.78 34.81 -15.35
C LEU A 170 45.76 36.12 -16.16
N VAL A 171 44.58 36.73 -16.35
CA VAL A 171 44.43 38.01 -17.05
C VAL A 171 45.19 39.13 -16.33
N GLY A 172 45.07 39.22 -14.98
CA GLY A 172 45.79 40.21 -14.20
C GLY A 172 47.31 40.04 -14.18
N ARG A 173 47.84 38.90 -14.62
CA ARG A 173 49.27 38.62 -14.74
C ARG A 173 49.85 38.95 -16.12
N LEU A 174 48.97 39.07 -17.12
CA LEU A 174 49.31 39.39 -18.51
C LEU A 174 49.21 40.88 -18.83
N THR A 175 48.58 41.67 -17.95
CA THR A 175 48.52 43.13 -17.97
C THR A 175 49.50 43.72 -16.98
#